data_7ba0b22c6e2df7eca7470cb5360676b1
#
_entry.id   7ba0b22c6e2df7eca7470cb5360676b1
#
_cell.length_a   1.000
_cell.length_b   1.000
_cell.length_c   1.000
_cell.angle_alpha   90.00
_cell.angle_beta   90.00
_cell.angle_gamma   90.00
#
_symmetry.space_group_name_H-M   'P 1'
#
loop_
_entity.id
_entity.type
_entity.pdbx_description
1 polymer ?
#
loop_
_entity_poly.entity_id
_entity_poly.type
_entity_poly.pdbx_seq_one_letter_code
_entity_poly.pdbx_strand_id
1 'polypeptide(L)'
;SFDGTSVATMLKAIAQDLHAVFERDPAATSRLEVVLTYAGFHALLAYRLAHWLKQHQVPFLPRAISQLARWLTGIEIHPSAKIGCGFFIDHGMGVVIGETAEVGDHVTLFQGVTLGGTGKERGKRHPTLGNHVVVGAGAKILGGITIGDNVKIGANSVVLKSVPPNSTVIGVPGRIIKSQGERLPDATMDHT
;
A
#
# COMPACT_ATOMS: atom_id res chain seq x y z
N SER A 1 4.95 10.01 -11.09
CA SER A 1 3.67 9.65 -10.43
C SER A 1 2.66 9.15 -11.46
N PHE A 2 1.88 8.17 -11.08
CA PHE A 2 0.80 7.63 -11.90
C PHE A 2 -0.38 8.61 -11.90
N ASP A 3 -0.71 9.21 -13.04
CA ASP A 3 -1.85 10.12 -13.20
C ASP A 3 -3.17 9.41 -13.54
N GLY A 4 -3.09 8.12 -13.93
CA GLY A 4 -4.26 7.27 -14.21
C GLY A 4 -5.08 7.65 -15.44
N THR A 5 -4.70 8.67 -16.19
CA THR A 5 -5.56 9.26 -17.23
C THR A 5 -5.42 8.57 -18.59
N SER A 6 -4.26 8.02 -18.95
CA SER A 6 -4.06 7.36 -20.22
C SER A 6 -3.86 5.86 -20.10
N VAL A 7 -4.29 5.09 -21.11
CA VAL A 7 -4.05 3.64 -21.19
C VAL A 7 -2.55 3.33 -21.19
N ALA A 8 -1.75 4.14 -21.87
CA ALA A 8 -0.30 3.95 -21.94
C ALA A 8 0.35 4.08 -20.55
N THR A 9 -0.07 5.07 -19.75
CA THR A 9 0.40 5.23 -18.37
C THR A 9 -0.02 4.06 -17.49
N MET A 10 -1.24 3.57 -17.64
CA MET A 10 -1.74 2.39 -16.93
C MET A 10 -0.91 1.14 -17.26
N LEU A 11 -0.66 0.87 -18.56
CA LEU A 11 0.15 -0.30 -18.98
C LEU A 11 1.59 -0.21 -18.48
N LYS A 12 2.18 0.99 -18.49
CA LYS A 12 3.51 1.22 -17.90
C LYS A 12 3.54 0.92 -16.40
N ALA A 13 2.54 1.38 -15.66
CA ALA A 13 2.43 1.08 -14.23
C ALA A 13 2.31 -0.42 -13.96
N ILE A 14 1.47 -1.14 -14.72
CA ILE A 14 1.32 -2.60 -14.62
C ILE A 14 2.66 -3.30 -14.89
N ALA A 15 3.42 -2.89 -15.89
CA ALA A 15 4.73 -3.46 -16.18
C ALA A 15 5.73 -3.24 -15.05
N GLN A 16 5.71 -2.07 -14.40
CA GLN A 16 6.55 -1.76 -13.25
C GLN A 16 6.10 -2.52 -12.00
N ASP A 17 4.80 -2.70 -11.78
CA ASP A 17 4.28 -3.51 -10.68
C ASP A 17 4.68 -4.98 -10.84
N LEU A 18 4.62 -5.53 -12.07
CA LEU A 18 5.12 -6.87 -12.35
C LEU A 18 6.63 -7.00 -12.11
N HIS A 19 7.41 -6.00 -12.52
CA HIS A 19 8.86 -5.99 -12.29
C HIS A 19 9.20 -5.98 -10.80
N ALA A 20 8.46 -5.19 -10.00
CA ALA A 20 8.64 -5.10 -8.56
C ALA A 20 8.46 -6.44 -7.82
N VAL A 21 7.63 -7.36 -8.34
CA VAL A 21 7.51 -8.71 -7.77
C VAL A 21 8.85 -9.44 -7.86
N PHE A 22 9.50 -9.43 -9.05
CA PHE A 22 10.79 -10.11 -9.25
C PHE A 22 11.96 -9.48 -8.51
N GLU A 23 11.89 -8.18 -8.24
CA GLU A 23 12.92 -7.50 -7.45
C GLU A 23 12.85 -7.85 -5.96
N ARG A 24 11.65 -8.16 -5.44
CA ARG A 24 11.41 -8.20 -3.99
C ARG A 24 10.93 -9.53 -3.45
N ASP A 25 10.45 -10.41 -4.32
CA ASP A 25 10.07 -11.78 -3.95
C ASP A 25 11.06 -12.78 -4.52
N PRO A 26 11.96 -13.34 -3.68
CA PRO A 26 12.88 -14.39 -4.11
C PRO A 26 12.21 -15.67 -4.61
N ALA A 27 10.92 -15.89 -4.24
CA ALA A 27 10.16 -17.07 -4.66
C ALA A 27 9.56 -16.93 -6.07
N ALA A 28 9.56 -15.73 -6.66
CA ALA A 28 9.03 -15.50 -8.00
C ALA A 28 9.96 -16.10 -9.07
N THR A 29 9.54 -17.22 -9.70
CA THR A 29 10.39 -17.97 -10.65
C THR A 29 10.12 -17.59 -12.09
N SER A 30 8.89 -17.27 -12.47
CA SER A 30 8.53 -16.93 -13.84
C SER A 30 7.40 -15.89 -13.92
N ARG A 31 7.40 -15.12 -15.04
CA ARG A 31 6.32 -14.14 -15.29
C ARG A 31 4.96 -14.79 -15.40
N LEU A 32 4.89 -15.99 -16.00
CA LEU A 32 3.63 -16.72 -16.15
C LEU A 32 3.07 -17.13 -14.79
N GLU A 33 3.92 -17.60 -13.89
CA GLU A 33 3.54 -17.94 -12.52
C GLU A 33 2.96 -16.71 -11.79
N VAL A 34 3.66 -15.58 -11.80
CA VAL A 34 3.18 -14.36 -11.15
C VAL A 34 1.83 -13.93 -11.71
N VAL A 35 1.69 -13.89 -13.03
CA VAL A 35 0.43 -13.49 -13.70
C VAL A 35 -0.73 -14.44 -13.37
N LEU A 36 -0.48 -15.74 -13.17
CA LEU A 36 -1.54 -16.72 -12.93
C LEU A 36 -1.85 -16.94 -11.45
N THR A 37 -0.90 -16.70 -10.53
CA THR A 37 -1.05 -17.17 -9.13
C THR A 37 -0.92 -16.10 -8.07
N TYR A 38 -0.39 -14.90 -8.37
CA TYR A 38 -0.14 -13.87 -7.37
C TYR A 38 -1.37 -13.01 -7.12
N ALA A 39 -2.03 -13.23 -5.98
CA ALA A 39 -3.22 -12.48 -5.58
C ALA A 39 -2.98 -10.97 -5.51
N GLY A 40 -1.82 -10.53 -5.01
CA GLY A 40 -1.42 -9.12 -4.96
C GLY A 40 -1.38 -8.49 -6.36
N PHE A 41 -0.81 -9.19 -7.33
CA PHE A 41 -0.75 -8.71 -8.72
C PHE A 41 -2.14 -8.66 -9.36
N HIS A 42 -3.00 -9.67 -9.14
CA HIS A 42 -4.39 -9.65 -9.62
C HIS A 42 -5.20 -8.48 -9.04
N ALA A 43 -5.04 -8.22 -7.74
CA ALA A 43 -5.70 -7.07 -7.10
C ALA A 43 -5.25 -5.74 -7.70
N LEU A 44 -3.94 -5.61 -8.02
CA LEU A 44 -3.39 -4.41 -8.67
C LEU A 44 -3.90 -4.24 -10.09
N LEU A 45 -3.97 -5.30 -10.88
CA LEU A 45 -4.57 -5.25 -12.22
C LEU A 45 -6.01 -4.74 -12.18
N ALA A 46 -6.84 -5.33 -11.29
CA ALA A 46 -8.21 -4.90 -11.10
C ALA A 46 -8.31 -3.45 -10.62
N TYR A 47 -7.43 -3.03 -9.69
CA TYR A 47 -7.36 -1.65 -9.22
C TYR A 47 -6.97 -0.68 -10.35
N ARG A 48 -5.92 -0.97 -11.15
CA ARG A 48 -5.49 -0.10 -12.26
C ARG A 48 -6.64 0.15 -13.24
N LEU A 49 -7.38 -0.91 -13.59
CA LEU A 49 -8.57 -0.81 -14.44
C LEU A 49 -9.70 0.00 -13.77
N ALA A 50 -10.03 -0.32 -12.51
CA ALA A 50 -11.08 0.36 -11.78
C ALA A 50 -10.76 1.86 -11.56
N HIS A 51 -9.50 2.17 -11.28
CA HIS A 51 -9.02 3.55 -11.13
C HIS A 51 -9.13 4.32 -12.45
N TRP A 52 -8.68 3.73 -13.57
CA TRP A 52 -8.80 4.32 -14.89
C TRP A 52 -10.27 4.62 -15.25
N LEU A 53 -11.18 3.67 -15.05
CA LEU A 53 -12.63 3.87 -15.25
C LEU A 53 -13.17 4.99 -14.35
N LYS A 54 -12.70 5.06 -13.09
CA LYS A 54 -13.10 6.11 -12.15
C LYS A 54 -12.67 7.50 -12.62
N GLN A 55 -11.45 7.63 -13.16
CA GLN A 55 -10.94 8.89 -13.73
C GLN A 55 -11.75 9.32 -14.95
N HIS A 56 -12.31 8.37 -15.70
CA HIS A 56 -13.23 8.63 -16.83
C HIS A 56 -14.70 8.78 -16.41
N GLN A 57 -14.95 8.98 -15.10
CA GLN A 57 -16.28 9.22 -14.53
C GLN A 57 -17.30 8.10 -14.78
N VAL A 58 -16.84 6.87 -15.07
CA VAL A 58 -17.73 5.72 -15.21
C VAL A 58 -18.41 5.44 -13.86
N PRO A 59 -19.75 5.45 -13.77
CA PRO A 59 -20.45 5.20 -12.52
C PRO A 59 -20.45 3.71 -12.18
N PHE A 60 -20.58 3.36 -10.88
CA PHE A 60 -20.81 2.02 -10.34
C PHE A 60 -19.72 0.99 -10.67
N LEU A 61 -19.36 0.79 -11.94
CA LEU A 61 -18.46 -0.27 -12.41
C LEU A 61 -17.09 -0.29 -11.69
N PRO A 62 -16.42 0.84 -11.40
CA PRO A 62 -15.17 0.84 -10.63
C PRO A 62 -15.32 0.18 -9.26
N ARG A 63 -16.41 0.45 -8.55
CA ARG A 63 -16.68 -0.16 -7.24
C ARG A 63 -17.03 -1.64 -7.36
N ALA A 64 -17.78 -2.03 -8.38
CA ALA A 64 -18.10 -3.43 -8.63
C ALA A 64 -16.83 -4.25 -8.90
N ILE A 65 -15.91 -3.74 -9.73
CA ILE A 65 -14.61 -4.38 -9.99
C ILE A 65 -13.79 -4.49 -8.69
N SER A 66 -13.74 -3.44 -7.88
CA SER A 66 -13.02 -3.46 -6.59
C SER A 66 -13.60 -4.52 -5.64
N GLN A 67 -14.92 -4.67 -5.55
CA GLN A 67 -15.54 -5.66 -4.68
C GLN A 67 -15.34 -7.10 -5.20
N LEU A 68 -15.41 -7.30 -6.52
CA LEU A 68 -15.09 -8.58 -7.13
C LEU A 68 -13.64 -8.98 -6.88
N ALA A 69 -12.69 -8.05 -7.07
CA ALA A 69 -11.28 -8.27 -6.77
C ALA A 69 -11.07 -8.64 -5.29
N ARG A 70 -11.73 -7.93 -4.36
CA ARG A 70 -11.70 -8.26 -2.94
C ARG A 70 -12.19 -9.69 -2.66
N TRP A 71 -13.29 -10.08 -3.28
CA TRP A 71 -13.83 -11.43 -3.10
C TRP A 71 -12.89 -12.51 -3.62
N LEU A 72 -12.22 -12.27 -4.76
CA LEU A 72 -11.30 -13.23 -5.39
C LEU A 72 -9.92 -13.29 -4.70
N THR A 73 -9.41 -12.15 -4.22
CA THR A 73 -8.02 -12.01 -3.76
C THR A 73 -7.88 -11.82 -2.24
N GLY A 74 -8.98 -11.46 -1.56
CA GLY A 74 -8.93 -11.03 -0.16
C GLY A 74 -8.32 -9.64 0.05
N ILE A 75 -8.09 -8.86 -1.02
CA ILE A 75 -7.45 -7.54 -1.01
C ILE A 75 -8.47 -6.48 -1.44
N GLU A 76 -8.69 -5.47 -0.60
CA GLU A 76 -9.55 -4.34 -0.93
C GLU A 76 -8.73 -3.10 -1.27
N ILE A 77 -8.86 -2.61 -2.50
CA ILE A 77 -8.29 -1.32 -2.91
C ILE A 77 -9.43 -0.45 -3.44
N HIS A 78 -9.64 0.71 -2.79
CA HIS A 78 -10.67 1.65 -3.25
C HIS A 78 -10.27 2.26 -4.61
N PRO A 79 -11.15 2.34 -5.62
CA PRO A 79 -10.81 2.86 -6.95
C PRO A 79 -10.34 4.32 -6.96
N SER A 80 -10.69 5.11 -5.95
CA SER A 80 -10.25 6.52 -5.83
C SER A 80 -8.89 6.67 -5.15
N ALA A 81 -8.33 5.63 -4.55
CA ALA A 81 -6.98 5.68 -4.01
C ALA A 81 -5.99 6.03 -5.12
N LYS A 82 -4.91 6.74 -4.78
CA LYS A 82 -3.83 7.06 -5.71
C LYS A 82 -2.63 6.19 -5.38
N ILE A 83 -2.19 5.35 -6.29
CA ILE A 83 -1.07 4.44 -6.07
C ILE A 83 -0.05 4.65 -7.18
N GLY A 84 1.19 4.94 -6.81
CA GLY A 84 2.33 5.10 -7.69
C GLY A 84 2.70 3.82 -8.43
N CYS A 85 3.87 3.78 -9.02
CA CYS A 85 4.38 2.67 -9.82
C CYS A 85 5.29 1.75 -9.00
N GLY A 86 5.49 0.51 -9.46
CA GLY A 86 6.34 -0.46 -8.77
C GLY A 86 5.79 -0.84 -7.38
N PHE A 87 4.49 -0.80 -7.23
CA PHE A 87 3.81 -1.17 -5.99
C PHE A 87 3.73 -2.70 -5.88
N PHE A 88 4.10 -3.23 -4.72
CA PHE A 88 4.11 -4.67 -4.47
C PHE A 88 3.27 -5.01 -3.24
N ILE A 89 2.37 -5.97 -3.38
CA ILE A 89 1.61 -6.57 -2.28
C ILE A 89 2.03 -8.04 -2.17
N ASP A 90 2.74 -8.33 -1.10
CA ASP A 90 3.19 -9.70 -0.79
C ASP A 90 2.15 -10.43 0.06
N HIS A 91 1.83 -11.68 -0.31
CA HIS A 91 0.73 -12.50 0.23
C HIS A 91 -0.65 -11.84 0.08
N GLY A 92 -0.87 -10.68 0.64
CA GLY A 92 -1.95 -9.75 0.39
C GLY A 92 -3.26 -9.98 1.15
N MET A 93 -3.59 -11.17 1.63
CA MET A 93 -4.85 -11.44 2.31
C MET A 93 -5.12 -10.42 3.42
N GLY A 94 -6.30 -9.77 3.39
CA GLY A 94 -6.72 -8.81 4.40
C GLY A 94 -6.09 -7.41 4.27
N VAL A 95 -5.39 -7.10 3.18
CA VAL A 95 -4.97 -5.73 2.86
C VAL A 95 -6.19 -4.88 2.55
N VAL A 96 -6.23 -3.67 3.14
CA VAL A 96 -7.28 -2.68 2.88
C VAL A 96 -6.64 -1.32 2.59
N ILE A 97 -6.93 -0.74 1.42
CA ILE A 97 -6.50 0.60 1.02
C ILE A 97 -7.72 1.48 0.80
N GLY A 98 -7.90 2.47 1.69
CA GLY A 98 -9.08 3.33 1.72
C GLY A 98 -9.11 4.40 0.62
N GLU A 99 -10.28 5.05 0.47
CA GLU A 99 -10.64 5.94 -0.63
C GLU A 99 -9.67 7.10 -0.88
N THR A 100 -9.21 7.76 0.17
CA THR A 100 -8.33 8.93 0.06
C THR A 100 -6.87 8.62 0.36
N ALA A 101 -6.50 7.32 0.36
CA ALA A 101 -5.11 6.91 0.51
C ALA A 101 -4.29 7.34 -0.71
N GLU A 102 -3.07 7.80 -0.43
CA GLU A 102 -2.07 8.11 -1.45
C GLU A 102 -0.82 7.30 -1.16
N VAL A 103 -0.29 6.63 -2.15
CA VAL A 103 0.87 5.74 -2.04
C VAL A 103 1.87 6.12 -3.12
N GLY A 104 3.09 6.40 -2.72
CA GLY A 104 4.19 6.74 -3.63
C GLY A 104 4.67 5.57 -4.47
N ASP A 105 5.82 5.77 -5.11
CA ASP A 105 6.43 4.75 -5.96
C ASP A 105 7.24 3.74 -5.13
N HIS A 106 7.33 2.51 -5.62
CA HIS A 106 8.15 1.42 -5.03
C HIS A 106 7.80 1.06 -3.58
N VAL A 107 6.53 1.17 -3.20
CA VAL A 107 6.04 0.78 -1.87
C VAL A 107 5.75 -0.72 -1.83
N THR A 108 6.03 -1.34 -0.68
CA THR A 108 5.70 -2.75 -0.40
C THR A 108 4.76 -2.85 0.79
N LEU A 109 3.66 -3.57 0.63
CA LEU A 109 2.75 -3.94 1.72
C LEU A 109 2.70 -5.45 1.87
N PHE A 110 2.67 -5.92 3.11
CA PHE A 110 2.43 -7.33 3.43
C PHE A 110 0.95 -7.57 3.80
N GLN A 111 0.57 -8.84 3.95
CA GLN A 111 -0.80 -9.24 4.30
C GLN A 111 -1.31 -8.51 5.55
N GLY A 112 -2.63 -8.27 5.60
CA GLY A 112 -3.30 -7.69 6.74
C GLY A 112 -3.03 -6.20 6.99
N VAL A 113 -2.26 -5.53 6.13
CA VAL A 113 -2.02 -4.08 6.24
C VAL A 113 -3.30 -3.30 5.98
N THR A 114 -3.55 -2.26 6.80
CA THR A 114 -4.67 -1.34 6.60
C THR A 114 -4.16 0.09 6.47
N LEU A 115 -4.50 0.73 5.35
CA LEU A 115 -4.42 2.18 5.17
C LEU A 115 -5.82 2.76 5.37
N GLY A 116 -6.17 3.06 6.63
CA GLY A 116 -7.53 3.33 7.07
C GLY A 116 -7.77 4.77 7.55
N GLY A 117 -9.04 5.13 7.70
CA GLY A 117 -9.48 6.36 8.36
C GLY A 117 -9.75 6.15 9.85
N THR A 118 -9.79 7.24 10.62
CA THR A 118 -10.09 7.21 12.07
C THR A 118 -11.43 7.81 12.44
N GLY A 119 -12.16 8.40 11.49
CA GLY A 119 -13.39 9.12 11.80
C GLY A 119 -14.38 9.11 10.66
N LYS A 120 -15.47 9.89 10.86
CA LYS A 120 -16.56 10.07 9.89
C LYS A 120 -16.35 11.29 8.98
N GLU A 121 -15.17 11.89 9.00
CA GLU A 121 -14.87 13.09 8.24
C GLU A 121 -14.93 12.82 6.74
N ARG A 122 -15.45 13.80 6.01
CA ARG A 122 -15.38 13.83 4.54
C ARG A 122 -14.07 14.49 4.12
N GLY A 123 -13.42 14.00 3.09
CA GLY A 123 -12.14 14.53 2.62
C GLY A 123 -10.96 13.61 2.91
N LYS A 124 -9.76 14.17 3.06
CA LYS A 124 -8.51 13.42 3.31
C LYS A 124 -8.54 12.83 4.71
N ARG A 125 -8.80 11.53 4.79
CA ARG A 125 -8.92 10.76 6.04
C ARG A 125 -8.11 9.48 6.07
N HIS A 126 -7.44 9.15 4.98
CA HIS A 126 -6.56 7.99 4.85
C HIS A 126 -5.11 8.44 4.68
N PRO A 127 -4.13 7.62 5.03
CA PRO A 127 -2.73 8.01 5.03
C PRO A 127 -2.16 8.32 3.64
N THR A 128 -1.10 9.13 3.64
CA THR A 128 -0.20 9.32 2.50
C THR A 128 1.12 8.64 2.82
N LEU A 129 1.56 7.73 1.96
CA LEU A 129 2.87 7.07 2.02
C LEU A 129 3.77 7.66 0.93
N GLY A 130 4.99 8.01 1.30
CA GLY A 130 6.04 8.41 0.37
C GLY A 130 6.58 7.23 -0.45
N ASN A 131 7.71 7.44 -1.08
CA ASN A 131 8.36 6.45 -1.93
C ASN A 131 9.19 5.44 -1.10
N HIS A 132 9.34 4.23 -1.62
CA HIS A 132 10.17 3.17 -1.01
C HIS A 132 9.78 2.82 0.43
N VAL A 133 8.51 3.02 0.80
CA VAL A 133 7.99 2.64 2.12
C VAL A 133 7.74 1.13 2.15
N VAL A 134 8.12 0.49 3.27
CA VAL A 134 7.85 -0.93 3.52
C VAL A 134 6.96 -1.05 4.75
N VAL A 135 5.80 -1.71 4.60
CA VAL A 135 4.83 -1.88 5.67
C VAL A 135 4.67 -3.36 6.00
N GLY A 136 5.16 -3.75 7.16
CA GLY A 136 5.13 -5.13 7.65
C GLY A 136 3.73 -5.69 7.88
N ALA A 137 3.64 -7.01 7.91
CA ALA A 137 2.39 -7.75 8.02
C ALA A 137 1.51 -7.28 9.19
N GLY A 138 0.21 -7.14 8.94
CA GLY A 138 -0.76 -6.77 9.97
C GLY A 138 -0.72 -5.32 10.44
N ALA A 139 0.22 -4.48 10.00
CA ALA A 139 0.31 -3.09 10.45
C ALA A 139 -0.91 -2.27 10.06
N LYS A 140 -1.31 -1.33 10.93
CA LYS A 140 -2.44 -0.42 10.73
C LYS A 140 -1.91 1.02 10.71
N ILE A 141 -2.09 1.72 9.60
CA ILE A 141 -1.74 3.13 9.45
C ILE A 141 -3.07 3.88 9.32
N LEU A 142 -3.41 4.71 10.30
CA LEU A 142 -4.75 5.23 10.44
C LEU A 142 -4.77 6.76 10.51
N GLY A 143 -5.70 7.35 9.76
CA GLY A 143 -5.92 8.80 9.70
C GLY A 143 -5.25 9.47 8.51
N GLY A 144 -5.51 10.78 8.34
CA GLY A 144 -4.91 11.61 7.30
C GLY A 144 -3.44 11.99 7.58
N ILE A 145 -2.63 11.02 7.99
CA ILE A 145 -1.21 11.20 8.36
C ILE A 145 -0.27 10.94 7.18
N THR A 146 0.95 11.45 7.29
CA THR A 146 1.98 11.27 6.26
C THR A 146 3.11 10.38 6.78
N ILE A 147 3.46 9.37 6.00
CA ILE A 147 4.61 8.50 6.19
C ILE A 147 5.64 8.91 5.14
N GLY A 148 6.80 9.38 5.57
CA GLY A 148 7.84 9.89 4.68
C GLY A 148 8.52 8.80 3.85
N ASP A 149 9.39 9.22 2.92
CA ASP A 149 10.14 8.30 2.06
C ASP A 149 11.05 7.37 2.87
N ASN A 150 11.29 6.17 2.37
CA ASN A 150 12.18 5.15 2.94
C ASN A 150 11.80 4.73 4.38
N VAL A 151 10.57 4.96 4.82
CA VAL A 151 10.10 4.53 6.14
C VAL A 151 9.84 3.03 6.15
N LYS A 152 10.19 2.37 7.24
CA LYS A 152 9.87 0.97 7.51
C LYS A 152 8.91 0.88 8.70
N ILE A 153 7.77 0.25 8.51
CA ILE A 153 6.79 -0.02 9.56
C ILE A 153 6.88 -1.51 9.91
N GLY A 154 7.17 -1.80 11.17
CA GLY A 154 7.24 -3.18 11.65
C GLY A 154 5.88 -3.89 11.66
N ALA A 155 5.91 -5.21 11.62
CA ALA A 155 4.69 -6.02 11.65
C ALA A 155 3.83 -5.72 12.88
N ASN A 156 2.49 -5.76 12.70
CA ASN A 156 1.48 -5.48 13.72
C ASN A 156 1.56 -4.11 14.40
N SER A 157 2.33 -3.17 13.86
CA SER A 157 2.38 -1.81 14.40
C SER A 157 1.10 -1.02 14.12
N VAL A 158 0.71 -0.14 15.05
CA VAL A 158 -0.42 0.77 14.87
C VAL A 158 0.08 2.20 14.85
N VAL A 159 0.10 2.81 13.66
CA VAL A 159 0.65 4.15 13.43
C VAL A 159 -0.48 5.16 13.32
N LEU A 160 -0.48 6.12 14.25
CA LEU A 160 -1.51 7.14 14.42
C LEU A 160 -0.98 8.57 14.23
N LYS A 161 0.32 8.73 13.99
CA LYS A 161 0.98 10.04 13.80
C LYS A 161 1.89 9.99 12.58
N SER A 162 2.12 11.13 11.96
CA SER A 162 3.05 11.26 10.85
C SER A 162 4.46 10.85 11.24
N VAL A 163 5.17 10.25 10.28
CA VAL A 163 6.51 9.70 10.46
C VAL A 163 7.47 10.37 9.48
N PRO A 164 8.58 10.94 9.94
CA PRO A 164 9.57 11.56 9.07
C PRO A 164 10.28 10.54 8.18
N PRO A 165 10.87 10.96 7.05
CA PRO A 165 11.60 10.08 6.15
C PRO A 165 12.75 9.32 6.84
N ASN A 166 13.17 8.19 6.26
CA ASN A 166 14.30 7.37 6.72
C ASN A 166 14.16 6.87 8.17
N SER A 167 12.92 6.63 8.61
CA SER A 167 12.61 6.18 9.97
C SER A 167 12.13 4.74 9.98
N THR A 168 12.26 4.10 11.14
CA THR A 168 11.65 2.79 11.43
C THR A 168 10.71 2.94 12.61
N VAL A 169 9.47 2.43 12.45
CA VAL A 169 8.41 2.48 13.47
C VAL A 169 8.00 1.07 13.85
N ILE A 170 7.84 0.81 15.14
CA ILE A 170 7.29 -0.46 15.66
C ILE A 170 6.33 -0.22 16.82
N GLY A 171 5.50 -1.20 17.11
CA GLY A 171 4.69 -1.30 18.33
C GLY A 171 3.28 -0.74 18.23
N VAL A 172 2.55 -0.84 19.36
CA VAL A 172 1.17 -0.38 19.55
C VAL A 172 1.08 0.42 20.85
N PRO A 173 0.95 1.77 20.78
CA PRO A 173 1.03 2.60 19.58
C PRO A 173 2.43 2.61 18.96
N GLY A 174 2.51 2.85 17.66
CA GLY A 174 3.77 2.87 16.91
C GLY A 174 4.71 3.97 17.39
N ARG A 175 5.97 3.58 17.67
CA ARG A 175 7.05 4.48 18.09
C ARG A 175 8.22 4.40 17.10
N ILE A 176 8.85 5.54 16.84
CA ILE A 176 10.05 5.60 16.02
C ILE A 176 11.23 5.04 16.82
N ILE A 177 11.85 3.98 16.32
CA ILE A 177 13.02 3.33 16.95
C ILE A 177 14.33 3.62 16.21
N LYS A 178 14.24 4.07 14.95
CA LYS A 178 15.37 4.53 14.15
C LYS A 178 14.98 5.78 13.39
N SER A 179 15.92 6.70 13.26
CA SER A 179 15.79 7.90 12.41
C SER A 179 17.12 8.13 11.71
N GLN A 180 17.10 8.43 10.40
CA GLN A 180 18.30 8.67 9.56
C GLN A 180 19.34 7.53 9.64
N GLY A 181 18.89 6.28 9.83
CA GLY A 181 19.78 5.12 9.97
C GLY A 181 20.30 4.87 11.40
N GLU A 182 20.18 5.81 12.32
CA GLU A 182 20.61 5.69 13.71
C GLU A 182 19.48 5.20 14.62
N ARG A 183 19.84 4.35 15.60
CA ARG A 183 18.90 3.87 16.63
C ARG A 183 18.71 4.95 17.69
N LEU A 184 17.43 5.24 18.04
CA LEU A 184 17.13 6.21 19.09
C LEU A 184 17.33 5.61 20.48
N PRO A 185 17.86 6.39 21.46
CA PRO A 185 18.20 5.89 22.81
C PRO A 185 17.02 5.32 23.59
N ASP A 186 15.81 5.88 23.43
CA ASP A 186 14.59 5.45 24.11
C ASP A 186 13.88 4.24 23.46
N ALA A 187 14.52 3.61 22.48
CA ALA A 187 14.01 2.41 21.83
C ALA A 187 14.30 1.11 22.61
N THR A 188 14.70 1.20 23.90
CA THR A 188 14.73 0.06 24.79
C THR A 188 13.31 -0.43 25.01
N MET A 189 13.01 -1.65 24.56
CA MET A 189 11.79 -2.34 24.92
C MET A 189 11.86 -2.58 26.45
N ASP A 190 11.06 -1.84 27.22
CA ASP A 190 10.74 -2.27 28.56
C ASP A 190 9.95 -3.57 28.46
N HIS A 191 10.66 -4.66 28.61
CA HIS A 191 10.08 -5.98 28.86
C HIS A 191 9.79 -6.08 30.37
N THR A 192 8.72 -5.45 30.83
CA THR A 192 8.09 -5.76 32.12
C THR A 192 6.65 -6.15 31.87
#